data_74dca7203441f5a5023546d5afd57702
#
_entry.id   74dca7203441f5a5023546d5afd57702
#
_cell.length_a   1.000
_cell.length_b   1.000
_cell.length_c   1.000
_cell.angle_alpha   90.00
_cell.angle_beta   90.00
_cell.angle_gamma   90.00
#
_symmetry.space_group_name_H-M   'P 1'
#
loop_
_entity.id
_entity.type
_entity.pdbx_description
1 polymer ?
#
loop_
_entity_poly.entity_id
_entity_poly.type
_entity_poly.pdbx_seq_one_letter_code
_entity_poly.pdbx_strand_id
1 'polypeptide(L)'
;MLNNLTVNNYKCLVECSLELKPLNLFAGPNSSGKSTALQALLIASDNVTEQKGKHGLKNRRTEASNFNDVRNFVTNAKSYEICISYHGEDPTRLCFTPGDDSFQTTFVEQSADASPNLLGVLGSENLLYLPATRPGGAYMHPVNPDSENKLGRNGEFVIDYYAKHRLDTLDAALILAPGTQTLEGQVNYQLDRLTGYRLVVETVGNNHYVKYETRSGKQLFQPCRVLGKGILLCLQVG
;
A
#
# COMPACT_ATOMS: atom_id res chain seq x y z
N MET A 1 -4.45 -10.67 -13.92
CA MET A 1 -4.82 -10.44 -12.50
C MET A 1 -4.09 -11.44 -11.65
N LEU A 2 -3.56 -11.01 -10.49
CA LEU A 2 -3.02 -11.95 -9.50
C LEU A 2 -4.12 -12.92 -9.06
N ASN A 3 -3.81 -14.22 -8.97
CA ASN A 3 -4.80 -15.24 -8.63
C ASN A 3 -4.44 -16.07 -7.39
N ASN A 4 -3.16 -16.16 -7.02
CA ASN A 4 -2.77 -16.88 -5.82
C ASN A 4 -1.54 -16.24 -5.15
N LEU A 5 -1.54 -16.27 -3.82
CA LEU A 5 -0.41 -15.94 -2.96
C LEU A 5 -0.23 -17.08 -1.95
N THR A 6 0.87 -17.80 -2.04
CA THR A 6 1.25 -18.82 -1.06
C THR A 6 2.44 -18.34 -0.25
N VAL A 7 2.37 -18.50 1.05
CA VAL A 7 3.39 -18.04 2.01
C VAL A 7 3.68 -19.16 2.99
N ASN A 8 4.94 -19.58 3.04
CA ASN A 8 5.40 -20.66 3.92
C ASN A 8 6.47 -20.18 4.88
N ASN A 9 6.31 -20.47 6.16
CA ASN A 9 7.27 -20.20 7.24
C ASN A 9 7.64 -18.72 7.43
N TYR A 10 6.75 -17.80 7.09
CA TYR A 10 6.95 -16.37 7.24
C TYR A 10 6.18 -15.82 8.46
N LYS A 11 6.88 -15.28 9.44
CA LYS A 11 6.30 -14.76 10.70
C LYS A 11 5.34 -15.78 11.34
N CYS A 12 4.06 -15.43 11.51
CA CYS A 12 3.06 -16.31 12.07
C CYS A 12 2.45 -17.29 11.05
N LEU A 13 2.77 -17.17 9.76
CA LEU A 13 2.23 -18.05 8.71
C LEU A 13 3.16 -19.25 8.52
N VAL A 14 2.72 -20.43 8.92
CA VAL A 14 3.42 -21.71 8.70
C VAL A 14 3.21 -22.16 7.28
N GLU A 15 1.96 -22.30 6.88
CA GLU A 15 1.51 -22.63 5.53
C GLU A 15 0.22 -21.87 5.27
N CYS A 16 0.24 -20.98 4.27
CA CYS A 16 -0.88 -20.14 3.95
C CYS A 16 -1.00 -20.01 2.44
N SER A 17 -2.12 -20.41 1.89
CA SER A 17 -2.45 -20.22 0.48
C SER A 17 -3.73 -19.40 0.36
N LEU A 18 -3.65 -18.31 -0.39
CA LEU A 18 -4.72 -17.34 -0.56
C LEU A 18 -5.07 -17.25 -2.05
N GLU A 19 -6.29 -17.65 -2.39
CA GLU A 19 -6.84 -17.35 -3.70
C GLU A 19 -7.21 -15.86 -3.74
N LEU A 20 -6.62 -15.12 -4.68
CA LEU A 20 -6.83 -13.69 -4.83
C LEU A 20 -7.93 -13.40 -5.85
N LYS A 21 -8.83 -12.49 -5.49
CA LYS A 21 -9.94 -12.00 -6.30
C LYS A 21 -9.79 -10.48 -6.51
N PRO A 22 -10.61 -9.83 -7.36
CA PRO A 22 -10.59 -8.37 -7.50
C PRO A 22 -10.77 -7.60 -6.18
N LEU A 23 -11.51 -8.18 -5.23
CA LEU A 23 -11.67 -7.66 -3.87
C LEU A 23 -11.40 -8.77 -2.86
N ASN A 24 -10.45 -8.54 -1.96
CA ASN A 24 -10.12 -9.46 -0.87
C ASN A 24 -10.25 -8.74 0.47
N LEU A 25 -11.01 -9.33 1.40
CA LEU A 25 -11.20 -8.79 2.75
C LEU A 25 -10.53 -9.72 3.78
N PHE A 26 -9.54 -9.20 4.49
CA PHE A 26 -8.91 -9.89 5.61
C PHE A 26 -9.55 -9.45 6.93
N ALA A 27 -10.31 -10.33 7.56
CA ALA A 27 -10.95 -10.10 8.86
C ALA A 27 -10.42 -11.09 9.91
N GLY A 28 -10.41 -10.67 11.16
CA GLY A 28 -9.95 -11.50 12.27
C GLY A 28 -9.34 -10.70 13.41
N PRO A 29 -9.02 -11.33 14.55
CA PRO A 29 -8.44 -10.68 15.71
C PRO A 29 -7.07 -10.08 15.43
N ASN A 30 -6.56 -9.25 16.35
CA ASN A 30 -5.20 -8.74 16.27
C ASN A 30 -4.20 -9.90 16.29
N SER A 31 -3.08 -9.73 15.60
CA SER A 31 -2.01 -10.74 15.46
C SER A 31 -2.39 -12.03 14.72
N SER A 32 -3.53 -12.09 14.02
CA SER A 32 -3.94 -13.26 13.23
C SER A 32 -3.25 -13.42 11.87
N GLY A 33 -2.27 -12.57 11.54
CA GLY A 33 -1.51 -12.67 10.29
C GLY A 33 -2.04 -11.84 9.11
N LYS A 34 -3.09 -11.05 9.27
CA LYS A 34 -3.66 -10.21 8.18
C LYS A 34 -2.60 -9.30 7.54
N SER A 35 -1.92 -8.51 8.37
CA SER A 35 -0.83 -7.63 7.90
C SER A 35 0.38 -8.41 7.40
N THR A 36 0.61 -9.62 7.93
CA THR A 36 1.70 -10.49 7.51
C THR A 36 1.51 -10.96 6.07
N ALA A 37 0.29 -11.31 5.68
CA ALA A 37 -0.02 -11.68 4.30
C ALA A 37 0.20 -10.50 3.33
N LEU A 38 -0.23 -9.29 3.71
CA LEU A 38 0.03 -8.08 2.91
C LEU A 38 1.53 -7.76 2.83
N GLN A 39 2.28 -7.91 3.93
CA GLN A 39 3.73 -7.72 3.94
C GLN A 39 4.44 -8.73 3.02
N ALA A 40 3.99 -9.98 2.99
CA ALA A 40 4.53 -10.98 2.07
C ALA A 40 4.35 -10.56 0.61
N LEU A 41 3.17 -10.02 0.25
CA LEU A 41 2.92 -9.47 -1.09
C LEU A 41 3.86 -8.31 -1.43
N LEU A 42 4.09 -7.39 -0.49
CA LEU A 42 5.01 -6.27 -0.68
C LEU A 42 6.46 -6.72 -0.86
N ILE A 43 6.91 -7.70 -0.05
CA ILE A 43 8.24 -8.29 -0.20
C ILE A 43 8.38 -8.98 -1.56
N ALA A 44 7.37 -9.72 -1.99
CA ALA A 44 7.36 -10.34 -3.31
C ALA A 44 7.46 -9.28 -4.42
N SER A 45 6.65 -8.23 -4.35
CA SER A 45 6.68 -7.11 -5.29
C SER A 45 8.09 -6.53 -5.45
N ASP A 46 8.74 -6.17 -4.34
CA ASP A 46 10.05 -5.53 -4.40
C ASP A 46 11.16 -6.48 -4.92
N ASN A 47 11.08 -7.77 -4.61
CA ASN A 47 12.08 -8.74 -5.08
C ASN A 47 11.85 -9.23 -6.51
N VAL A 48 10.62 -9.20 -6.99
CA VAL A 48 10.28 -9.58 -8.38
C VAL A 48 10.57 -8.42 -9.36
N THR A 49 10.33 -7.17 -8.95
CA THR A 49 10.44 -6.00 -9.83
C THR A 49 11.82 -5.37 -9.85
N GLU A 50 12.57 -5.44 -8.76
CA GLU A 50 13.91 -4.90 -8.67
C GLU A 50 14.94 -6.02 -8.89
N GLN A 51 16.00 -5.75 -9.63
CA GLN A 51 17.00 -6.72 -10.10
C GLN A 51 17.40 -7.78 -9.08
N LYS A 52 17.39 -9.04 -9.52
CA LYS A 52 17.71 -10.28 -8.78
C LYS A 52 18.76 -10.08 -7.67
N GLY A 53 18.39 -10.45 -6.45
CA GLY A 53 19.32 -10.68 -5.34
C GLY A 53 19.83 -9.47 -4.57
N LYS A 54 19.38 -8.26 -4.88
CA LYS A 54 19.94 -7.05 -4.24
C LYS A 54 19.18 -6.52 -3.02
N HIS A 55 17.90 -6.86 -2.85
CA HIS A 55 17.08 -6.20 -1.82
C HIS A 55 16.74 -7.08 -0.62
N GLY A 56 16.58 -8.38 -0.80
CA GLY A 56 16.24 -9.27 0.30
C GLY A 56 15.07 -8.73 1.13
N LEU A 57 15.32 -8.54 2.43
CA LEU A 57 14.37 -7.95 3.37
C LEU A 57 14.47 -6.42 3.49
N LYS A 58 15.51 -5.79 2.95
CA LYS A 58 15.68 -4.34 3.02
C LYS A 58 14.68 -3.64 2.11
N ASN A 59 13.47 -3.59 2.59
CA ASN A 59 12.33 -3.02 1.92
C ASN A 59 11.89 -1.76 2.68
N ARG A 60 11.62 -0.67 1.96
CA ARG A 60 11.13 0.58 2.56
C ARG A 60 9.69 0.48 3.07
N ARG A 61 8.97 -0.60 2.71
CA ARG A 61 7.55 -0.81 3.06
C ARG A 61 7.37 -1.75 4.25
N THR A 62 8.39 -2.55 4.60
CA THR A 62 8.36 -3.45 5.74
C THR A 62 9.48 -3.10 6.70
N GLU A 63 9.22 -3.10 8.00
CA GLU A 63 10.19 -2.77 9.04
C GLU A 63 11.17 -3.91 9.33
N ALA A 64 11.09 -5.01 8.58
CA ALA A 64 11.97 -6.16 8.77
C ALA A 64 13.39 -5.83 8.29
N SER A 65 14.36 -5.98 9.18
CA SER A 65 15.75 -5.67 8.88
C SER A 65 16.62 -6.91 8.68
N ASN A 66 16.23 -8.06 9.23
CA ASN A 66 17.01 -9.29 9.15
C ASN A 66 16.10 -10.54 9.07
N PHE A 67 16.71 -11.69 8.75
CA PHE A 67 16.00 -12.95 8.61
C PHE A 67 15.30 -13.40 9.91
N ASN A 68 15.91 -13.14 11.08
CA ASN A 68 15.32 -13.51 12.36
C ASN A 68 14.00 -12.78 12.67
N ASP A 69 13.81 -11.55 12.17
CA ASP A 69 12.60 -10.77 12.41
C ASP A 69 11.38 -11.35 11.68
N VAL A 70 11.62 -12.18 10.67
CA VAL A 70 10.58 -12.63 9.76
C VAL A 70 10.41 -14.14 9.66
N ARG A 71 11.38 -14.93 10.09
CA ARG A 71 11.25 -16.39 10.08
C ARG A 71 10.13 -16.87 11.02
N ASN A 72 9.55 -18.01 10.72
CA ASN A 72 8.61 -18.62 11.63
C ASN A 72 9.36 -19.25 12.81
N PHE A 73 9.04 -18.80 14.02
CA PHE A 73 9.69 -19.31 15.25
C PHE A 73 9.13 -20.65 15.71
N VAL A 74 7.86 -20.94 15.42
CA VAL A 74 7.21 -22.18 15.83
C VAL A 74 7.84 -23.39 15.14
N THR A 75 8.09 -23.25 13.83
CA THR A 75 8.74 -24.29 13.02
C THR A 75 10.27 -24.23 13.09
N ASN A 76 10.84 -23.22 13.75
CA ASN A 76 12.28 -22.92 13.73
C ASN A 76 12.84 -22.90 12.30
N ALA A 77 12.09 -22.27 11.40
CA ALA A 77 12.35 -22.28 9.97
C ALA A 77 13.75 -21.75 9.62
N LYS A 78 14.44 -22.45 8.74
CA LYS A 78 15.74 -22.04 8.17
C LYS A 78 15.59 -21.32 6.84
N SER A 79 14.40 -21.34 6.26
CA SER A 79 14.00 -20.60 5.07
C SER A 79 12.52 -20.27 5.15
N TYR A 80 12.08 -19.28 4.43
CA TYR A 80 10.67 -19.06 4.15
C TYR A 80 10.46 -18.83 2.65
N GLU A 81 9.27 -19.10 2.18
CA GLU A 81 8.94 -19.00 0.77
C GLU A 81 7.71 -18.12 0.54
N ILE A 82 7.76 -17.36 -0.54
CA ILE A 82 6.62 -16.63 -1.06
C ILE A 82 6.45 -17.01 -2.52
N CYS A 83 5.29 -17.56 -2.87
CA CYS A 83 4.92 -17.88 -4.25
C CYS A 83 3.77 -16.97 -4.67
N ILE A 84 3.89 -16.39 -5.84
CA ILE A 84 2.86 -15.53 -6.41
C ILE A 84 2.59 -15.94 -7.84
N SER A 85 1.32 -16.00 -8.23
CA SER A 85 0.94 -16.35 -9.58
C SER A 85 0.02 -15.32 -10.21
N TYR A 86 0.18 -15.14 -11.51
CA TYR A 86 -0.72 -14.42 -12.38
C TYR A 86 -1.61 -15.42 -13.13
N HIS A 87 -2.85 -15.01 -13.41
CA HIS A 87 -3.83 -15.92 -14.03
C HIS A 87 -3.32 -16.50 -15.37
N GLY A 88 -3.31 -17.84 -15.46
CA GLY A 88 -2.86 -18.55 -16.65
C GLY A 88 -1.33 -18.72 -16.78
N GLU A 89 -0.57 -18.35 -15.75
CA GLU A 89 0.91 -18.44 -15.75
C GLU A 89 1.42 -19.28 -14.61
N ASP A 90 2.63 -19.82 -14.77
CA ASP A 90 3.33 -20.55 -13.73
C ASP A 90 3.68 -19.65 -12.54
N PRO A 91 3.61 -20.15 -11.30
CA PRO A 91 3.92 -19.36 -10.12
C PRO A 91 5.39 -18.99 -10.05
N THR A 92 5.67 -17.71 -9.76
CA THR A 92 7.01 -17.25 -9.40
C THR A 92 7.22 -17.52 -7.92
N ARG A 93 8.24 -18.30 -7.58
CA ARG A 93 8.63 -18.64 -6.21
C ARG A 93 9.86 -17.84 -5.82
N LEU A 94 9.81 -17.24 -4.64
CA LEU A 94 10.92 -16.58 -3.97
C LEU A 94 11.25 -17.36 -2.70
N CYS A 95 12.47 -17.89 -2.61
CA CYS A 95 12.99 -18.58 -1.43
C CYS A 95 13.97 -17.66 -0.70
N PHE A 96 13.76 -17.45 0.57
CA PHE A 96 14.55 -16.56 1.41
C PHE A 96 15.31 -17.37 2.44
N THR A 97 16.63 -17.23 2.46
CA THR A 97 17.54 -17.91 3.39
C THR A 97 18.43 -16.90 4.12
N PRO A 98 18.89 -17.22 5.34
CA PRO A 98 19.85 -16.38 6.03
C PRO A 98 21.19 -16.35 5.31
N GLY A 99 21.87 -15.20 5.32
CA GLY A 99 23.22 -15.05 4.82
C GLY A 99 24.27 -15.58 5.80
N ASP A 100 25.53 -15.53 5.37
CA ASP A 100 26.69 -16.05 6.11
C ASP A 100 27.00 -15.30 7.39
N ASP A 101 26.48 -14.07 7.55
CA ASP A 101 26.71 -13.18 8.68
C ASP A 101 25.66 -13.30 9.80
N SER A 102 25.28 -14.52 10.15
CA SER A 102 24.47 -14.81 11.33
C SER A 102 23.08 -14.13 11.32
N PHE A 103 22.33 -14.23 10.22
CA PHE A 103 20.96 -13.76 10.08
C PHE A 103 20.78 -12.24 9.86
N GLN A 104 21.84 -11.48 9.68
CA GLN A 104 21.73 -10.05 9.36
C GLN A 104 21.42 -9.80 7.88
N THR A 105 22.00 -10.61 6.98
CA THR A 105 21.63 -10.59 5.57
C THR A 105 20.63 -11.67 5.25
N THR A 106 19.92 -11.48 4.14
CA THR A 106 18.97 -12.47 3.61
C THR A 106 19.22 -12.63 2.13
N PHE A 107 19.49 -13.86 1.72
CA PHE A 107 19.56 -14.21 0.31
C PHE A 107 18.17 -14.53 -0.23
N VAL A 108 17.94 -14.17 -1.48
CA VAL A 108 16.70 -14.46 -2.19
C VAL A 108 17.01 -15.21 -3.45
N GLU A 109 16.45 -16.39 -3.57
CA GLU A 109 16.49 -17.21 -4.78
C GLU A 109 15.12 -17.17 -5.45
N GLN A 110 15.08 -16.82 -6.72
CA GLN A 110 13.88 -16.82 -7.54
C GLN A 110 13.89 -18.00 -8.49
N SER A 111 12.80 -18.79 -8.54
CA SER A 111 12.72 -20.03 -9.32
C SER A 111 12.76 -19.83 -10.83
N ALA A 112 12.20 -18.70 -11.30
CA ALA A 112 12.14 -18.33 -12.71
C ALA A 112 12.00 -16.82 -12.84
N ASP A 113 12.28 -16.28 -14.03
CA ASP A 113 11.99 -14.88 -14.31
C ASP A 113 10.48 -14.63 -14.24
N ALA A 114 10.12 -13.51 -13.60
CA ALA A 114 8.72 -13.12 -13.53
C ALA A 114 8.20 -12.76 -14.92
N SER A 115 6.97 -13.13 -15.20
CA SER A 115 6.33 -12.79 -16.46
C SER A 115 6.14 -11.27 -16.61
N PRO A 116 6.06 -10.75 -17.84
CA PRO A 116 5.76 -9.34 -18.08
C PRO A 116 4.42 -8.91 -17.44
N ASN A 117 3.42 -9.79 -17.40
CA ASN A 117 2.13 -9.50 -16.78
C ASN A 117 2.25 -9.39 -15.26
N LEU A 118 3.00 -10.29 -14.62
CA LEU A 118 3.27 -10.24 -13.19
C LEU A 118 4.06 -8.98 -12.82
N LEU A 119 5.11 -8.65 -13.59
CA LEU A 119 5.89 -7.42 -13.42
C LEU A 119 5.03 -6.18 -13.59
N GLY A 120 4.14 -6.16 -14.58
CA GLY A 120 3.22 -5.05 -14.80
C GLY A 120 2.27 -4.80 -13.62
N VAL A 121 1.78 -5.86 -12.96
CA VAL A 121 0.88 -5.71 -11.81
C VAL A 121 1.62 -5.36 -10.52
N LEU A 122 2.81 -5.93 -10.31
CA LEU A 122 3.61 -5.71 -9.10
C LEU A 122 4.48 -4.45 -9.17
N GLY A 123 4.60 -3.82 -10.34
CA GLY A 123 5.37 -2.60 -10.52
C GLY A 123 4.97 -1.50 -9.54
N SER A 124 5.93 -0.69 -9.13
CA SER A 124 5.75 0.37 -8.12
C SER A 124 4.66 1.38 -8.48
N GLU A 125 4.39 1.56 -9.77
CA GLU A 125 3.35 2.46 -10.28
C GLU A 125 1.93 1.88 -10.15
N ASN A 126 1.82 0.55 -10.14
CA ASN A 126 0.54 -0.15 -10.13
C ASN A 126 0.18 -0.73 -8.75
N LEU A 127 1.12 -0.77 -7.81
CA LEU A 127 0.92 -1.26 -6.46
C LEU A 127 0.96 -0.13 -5.44
N LEU A 128 -0.21 0.33 -5.02
CA LEU A 128 -0.34 1.30 -3.93
C LEU A 128 -0.55 0.59 -2.60
N TYR A 129 0.36 0.80 -1.66
CA TYR A 129 0.21 0.36 -0.28
C TYR A 129 -0.16 1.52 0.64
N LEU A 130 -1.28 1.40 1.35
CA LEU A 130 -1.71 2.36 2.36
C LEU A 130 -1.52 1.75 3.75
N PRO A 131 -0.48 2.16 4.51
CA PRO A 131 -0.22 1.60 5.84
C PRO A 131 -1.31 1.99 6.84
N ALA A 132 -1.50 1.17 7.87
CA ALA A 132 -2.49 1.41 8.91
C ALA A 132 -2.22 2.71 9.70
N THR A 133 -0.97 3.11 9.80
CA THR A 133 -0.53 4.33 10.51
C THR A 133 -0.89 5.62 9.79
N ARG A 134 -1.17 5.56 8.51
CA ARG A 134 -1.63 6.63 7.59
C ARG A 134 -1.18 8.05 7.94
N PRO A 135 -0.54 8.78 7.03
CA PRO A 135 -0.14 10.18 7.26
C PRO A 135 -1.33 11.16 7.39
N GLY A 136 -2.57 10.70 7.19
CA GLY A 136 -3.76 11.53 7.13
C GLY A 136 -4.20 12.26 8.41
N GLY A 137 -3.46 12.12 9.51
CA GLY A 137 -3.68 12.91 10.73
C GLY A 137 -2.77 14.13 10.83
N ALA A 138 -1.82 14.29 9.94
CA ALA A 138 -0.97 15.49 9.89
C ALA A 138 -1.73 16.63 9.21
N TYR A 139 -1.56 17.85 9.70
CA TYR A 139 -2.11 19.05 9.05
C TYR A 139 -1.20 19.58 7.94
N MET A 140 0.04 19.12 7.88
CA MET A 140 1.06 19.55 6.92
C MET A 140 1.63 18.33 6.19
N HIS A 141 1.67 18.41 4.88
CA HIS A 141 2.15 17.36 3.98
C HIS A 141 3.18 17.93 3.01
N PRO A 142 4.26 17.21 2.70
CA PRO A 142 5.27 17.68 1.76
C PRO A 142 4.74 17.68 0.32
N VAL A 143 5.28 18.62 -0.48
CA VAL A 143 5.17 18.55 -1.94
C VAL A 143 6.06 17.41 -2.43
N ASN A 144 5.58 16.64 -3.40
CA ASN A 144 6.34 15.58 -4.02
C ASN A 144 7.47 16.15 -4.88
N PRO A 145 8.74 15.87 -4.56
CA PRO A 145 9.88 16.30 -5.36
C PRO A 145 10.05 15.49 -6.65
N ASP A 146 9.42 14.30 -6.72
CA ASP A 146 9.51 13.37 -7.84
C ASP A 146 8.21 13.40 -8.63
N SER A 147 8.30 13.80 -9.90
CA SER A 147 7.13 13.85 -10.77
C SER A 147 6.67 12.47 -11.27
N GLU A 148 7.54 11.46 -11.25
CA GLU A 148 7.22 10.12 -11.74
C GLU A 148 6.43 9.30 -10.70
N ASN A 149 6.74 9.49 -9.41
CA ASN A 149 6.06 8.77 -8.32
C ASN A 149 4.89 9.57 -7.76
N LYS A 150 3.74 9.52 -8.43
CA LYS A 150 2.58 10.37 -8.17
C LYS A 150 2.06 10.35 -6.73
N LEU A 151 2.07 9.19 -6.06
CA LEU A 151 1.47 9.02 -4.72
C LEU A 151 2.49 8.69 -3.65
N GLY A 152 3.72 8.36 -4.03
CA GLY A 152 4.69 7.78 -3.13
C GLY A 152 4.46 6.29 -2.89
N ARG A 153 5.42 5.64 -2.23
CA ARG A 153 5.36 4.18 -1.98
C ARG A 153 4.30 3.78 -0.94
N ASN A 154 4.01 4.69 -0.01
CA ASN A 154 3.07 4.48 1.10
C ASN A 154 1.93 5.50 1.09
N GLY A 155 1.71 6.17 -0.04
CA GLY A 155 0.70 7.22 -0.17
C GLY A 155 1.08 8.53 0.53
N GLU A 156 2.38 8.76 0.82
CA GLU A 156 2.86 9.96 1.51
C GLU A 156 2.58 11.26 0.74
N PHE A 157 2.45 11.19 -0.58
CA PHE A 157 2.18 12.34 -1.46
C PHE A 157 0.72 12.42 -1.94
N VAL A 158 -0.19 11.70 -1.30
CA VAL A 158 -1.62 11.70 -1.71
C VAL A 158 -2.23 13.11 -1.67
N ILE A 159 -1.82 13.94 -0.71
CA ILE A 159 -2.31 15.33 -0.60
C ILE A 159 -1.72 16.22 -1.69
N ASP A 160 -0.46 16.01 -2.06
CA ASP A 160 0.16 16.70 -3.19
C ASP A 160 -0.52 16.34 -4.51
N TYR A 161 -0.75 15.05 -4.74
CA TYR A 161 -1.50 14.58 -5.89
C TYR A 161 -2.89 15.20 -5.96
N TYR A 162 -3.63 15.17 -4.84
CA TYR A 162 -4.94 15.82 -4.76
C TYR A 162 -4.86 17.32 -5.07
N ALA A 163 -3.92 18.05 -4.48
CA ALA A 163 -3.77 19.48 -4.70
C ALA A 163 -3.52 19.86 -6.16
N LYS A 164 -2.72 19.03 -6.87
CA LYS A 164 -2.39 19.21 -8.30
C LYS A 164 -3.56 18.87 -9.22
N HIS A 165 -4.31 17.82 -8.90
CA HIS A 165 -5.32 17.21 -9.76
C HIS A 165 -6.78 17.48 -9.35
N ARG A 166 -7.00 18.29 -8.30
CA ARG A 166 -8.34 18.51 -7.73
C ARG A 166 -9.40 18.98 -8.72
N LEU A 167 -8.99 19.70 -9.75
CA LEU A 167 -9.90 20.25 -10.77
C LEU A 167 -10.02 19.33 -11.99
N ASP A 168 -9.26 18.26 -12.06
CA ASP A 168 -9.32 17.32 -13.17
C ASP A 168 -10.67 16.60 -13.18
N THR A 169 -11.20 16.39 -14.37
CA THR A 169 -12.41 15.60 -14.59
C THR A 169 -12.10 14.13 -14.44
N LEU A 170 -12.88 13.42 -13.65
CA LEU A 170 -12.76 11.99 -13.45
C LEU A 170 -13.48 11.19 -14.52
N ASP A 171 -13.06 9.92 -14.70
CA ASP A 171 -13.79 8.95 -15.50
C ASP A 171 -15.22 8.78 -15.00
N ALA A 172 -16.16 8.56 -15.92
CA ALA A 172 -17.58 8.40 -15.61
C ALA A 172 -17.85 7.30 -14.57
N ALA A 173 -17.04 6.23 -14.54
CA ALA A 173 -17.15 5.15 -13.58
C ALA A 173 -16.83 5.57 -12.13
N LEU A 174 -16.11 6.67 -11.95
CA LEU A 174 -15.73 7.22 -10.63
C LEU A 174 -16.68 8.35 -10.16
N ILE A 175 -17.65 8.73 -10.97
CA ILE A 175 -18.62 9.78 -10.64
C ILE A 175 -19.73 9.20 -9.77
N LEU A 176 -19.74 9.54 -8.50
CA LEU A 176 -20.77 9.15 -7.53
C LEU A 176 -21.73 10.30 -7.21
N ALA A 177 -21.24 11.53 -7.24
CA ALA A 177 -22.07 12.72 -7.06
C ALA A 177 -22.52 13.28 -8.42
N PRO A 178 -23.83 13.35 -8.70
CA PRO A 178 -24.32 13.76 -10.03
C PRO A 178 -24.08 15.24 -10.35
N GLY A 179 -23.75 16.08 -9.37
CA GLY A 179 -23.58 17.51 -9.53
C GLY A 179 -22.16 18.00 -9.83
N THR A 180 -21.17 17.11 -9.84
CA THR A 180 -19.76 17.46 -10.07
C THR A 180 -19.00 16.32 -10.72
N GLN A 181 -18.07 16.66 -11.59
CA GLN A 181 -17.22 15.69 -12.29
C GLN A 181 -15.75 15.78 -11.87
N THR A 182 -15.40 16.75 -11.02
CA THR A 182 -14.01 16.96 -10.59
C THR A 182 -13.62 16.07 -9.43
N LEU A 183 -12.32 15.79 -9.30
CA LEU A 183 -11.78 15.03 -8.16
C LEU A 183 -12.17 15.71 -6.83
N GLU A 184 -12.03 17.04 -6.72
CA GLU A 184 -12.40 17.79 -5.51
C GLU A 184 -13.89 17.63 -5.16
N GLY A 185 -14.74 17.72 -6.15
CA GLY A 185 -16.18 17.58 -5.95
C GLY A 185 -16.56 16.20 -5.48
N GLN A 186 -15.99 15.13 -6.06
CA GLN A 186 -16.26 13.75 -5.68
C GLN A 186 -15.70 13.42 -4.29
N VAL A 187 -14.47 13.84 -4.00
CA VAL A 187 -13.85 13.68 -2.67
C VAL A 187 -14.68 14.36 -1.60
N ASN A 188 -15.05 15.62 -1.82
CA ASN A 188 -15.82 16.41 -0.86
C ASN A 188 -17.25 15.88 -0.69
N TYR A 189 -17.88 15.36 -1.74
CA TYR A 189 -19.16 14.70 -1.62
C TYR A 189 -19.10 13.49 -0.68
N GLN A 190 -18.10 12.59 -0.88
CA GLN A 190 -17.95 11.41 -0.03
C GLN A 190 -17.58 11.78 1.40
N LEU A 191 -16.67 12.73 1.56
CA LEU A 191 -16.21 13.17 2.88
C LEU A 191 -17.36 13.83 3.66
N ASP A 192 -18.14 14.70 3.04
CA ASP A 192 -19.32 15.33 3.66
C ASP A 192 -20.38 14.28 4.05
N ARG A 193 -20.62 13.29 3.19
CA ARG A 193 -21.57 12.21 3.47
C ARG A 193 -21.16 11.34 4.66
N LEU A 194 -19.86 11.03 4.78
CA LEU A 194 -19.35 10.14 5.81
C LEU A 194 -19.06 10.86 7.14
N THR A 195 -18.72 12.13 7.10
CA THR A 195 -18.17 12.85 8.25
C THR A 195 -18.79 14.22 8.53
N GLY A 196 -19.49 14.80 7.57
CA GLY A 196 -20.02 16.17 7.65
C GLY A 196 -18.95 17.26 7.41
N TYR A 197 -17.76 16.87 6.92
CA TYR A 197 -16.68 17.80 6.63
C TYR A 197 -16.35 17.84 5.15
N ARG A 198 -15.69 18.92 4.72
CA ARG A 198 -15.06 19.08 3.41
C ARG A 198 -13.57 19.27 3.57
N LEU A 199 -12.80 18.79 2.61
CA LEU A 199 -11.36 18.94 2.56
C LEU A 199 -11.01 20.24 1.85
N VAL A 200 -10.17 21.06 2.51
CA VAL A 200 -9.56 22.26 1.92
C VAL A 200 -8.06 22.10 2.01
N VAL A 201 -7.37 22.27 0.89
CA VAL A 201 -5.91 22.18 0.82
C VAL A 201 -5.35 23.53 0.37
N GLU A 202 -4.47 24.08 1.17
CA GLU A 202 -3.72 25.31 0.88
C GLU A 202 -2.25 24.98 0.70
N THR A 203 -1.63 25.50 -0.37
CA THR A 203 -0.21 25.29 -0.64
C THR A 203 0.58 26.53 -0.23
N VAL A 204 1.57 26.36 0.64
CA VAL A 204 2.48 27.43 1.07
C VAL A 204 3.91 26.92 0.98
N GLY A 205 4.70 27.48 0.06
CA GLY A 205 6.05 27.00 -0.22
C GLY A 205 6.05 25.55 -0.68
N ASN A 206 6.85 24.70 -0.02
CA ASN A 206 6.99 23.28 -0.33
C ASN A 206 6.07 22.39 0.53
N ASN A 207 5.00 22.95 1.09
CA ASN A 207 4.08 22.19 1.93
C ASN A 207 2.62 22.45 1.58
N HIS A 208 1.81 21.42 1.73
CA HIS A 208 0.35 21.50 1.68
C HIS A 208 -0.20 21.46 3.10
N TYR A 209 -1.10 22.39 3.39
CA TYR A 209 -1.80 22.48 4.68
C TYR A 209 -3.22 21.98 4.50
N VAL A 210 -3.59 20.97 5.26
CA VAL A 210 -4.92 20.36 5.22
C VAL A 210 -5.80 20.98 6.28
N LYS A 211 -6.97 21.47 5.85
CA LYS A 211 -8.03 21.97 6.71
C LYS A 211 -9.32 21.21 6.42
N TYR A 212 -10.16 21.14 7.41
CA TYR A 212 -11.48 20.56 7.28
C TYR A 212 -12.53 21.63 7.53
N GLU A 213 -13.45 21.80 6.61
CA GLU A 213 -14.53 22.78 6.72
C GLU A 213 -15.84 22.08 7.07
N THR A 214 -16.54 22.58 8.09
CA THR A 214 -17.88 22.10 8.45
C THR A 214 -18.91 22.68 7.49
N ARG A 215 -20.12 22.12 7.45
CA ARG A 215 -21.26 22.68 6.68
C ARG A 215 -21.61 24.10 7.09
N SER A 216 -21.25 24.54 8.30
CA SER A 216 -21.44 25.93 8.78
C SER A 216 -20.29 26.85 8.41
N GLY A 217 -19.32 26.42 7.61
CA GLY A 217 -18.17 27.22 7.17
C GLY A 217 -17.05 27.35 8.21
N LYS A 218 -17.12 26.65 9.35
CA LYS A 218 -16.05 26.68 10.36
C LYS A 218 -14.89 25.79 9.90
N GLN A 219 -13.70 26.35 9.82
CA GLN A 219 -12.47 25.60 9.49
C GLN A 219 -11.79 25.04 10.73
N LEU A 220 -11.33 23.79 10.62
CA LEU A 220 -10.62 23.05 11.65
C LEU A 220 -9.30 22.52 11.06
N PHE A 221 -8.19 22.72 11.76
CA PHE A 221 -6.88 22.19 11.35
C PHE A 221 -6.71 20.69 11.65
N GLN A 222 -7.46 20.19 12.62
CA GLN A 222 -7.54 18.77 12.90
C GLN A 222 -9.00 18.40 13.09
N PRO A 223 -9.49 17.36 12.42
CA PRO A 223 -10.80 16.84 12.75
C PRO A 223 -10.77 16.37 14.20
N CYS A 224 -11.79 16.72 14.98
CA CYS A 224 -11.97 16.14 16.30
C CYS A 224 -11.75 14.63 16.23
N ARG A 225 -11.22 14.02 17.29
CA ARG A 225 -10.82 12.59 17.41
C ARG A 225 -11.82 11.56 16.83
N VAL A 226 -13.03 11.98 16.51
CA VAL A 226 -14.09 11.19 15.88
C VAL A 226 -13.74 10.75 14.44
N LEU A 227 -12.90 11.48 13.72
CA LEU A 227 -12.39 11.07 12.39
C LEU A 227 -11.20 10.09 12.52
N GLY A 228 -11.04 9.56 13.72
CA GLY A 228 -10.02 8.59 14.01
C GLY A 228 -10.00 7.43 13.02
N LYS A 229 -8.87 7.24 12.37
CA LYS A 229 -8.40 5.98 11.77
C LYS A 229 -9.23 5.35 10.63
N GLY A 230 -10.30 5.96 10.13
CA GLY A 230 -11.26 5.31 9.23
C GLY A 230 -11.52 5.95 7.86
N ILE A 231 -11.03 7.14 7.56
CA ILE A 231 -11.27 7.72 6.23
C ILE A 231 -10.22 7.19 5.25
N LEU A 232 -10.58 6.15 4.55
CA LEU A 232 -9.88 5.65 3.39
C LEU A 232 -10.33 6.49 2.20
N LEU A 233 -9.53 7.45 1.78
CA LEU A 233 -9.63 8.03 0.45
C LEU A 233 -9.12 6.95 -0.52
N CYS A 234 -10.00 6.08 -0.97
CA CYS A 234 -9.72 5.21 -2.10
C CYS A 234 -9.78 6.06 -3.37
N LEU A 235 -8.67 6.68 -3.72
CA LEU A 235 -8.46 7.20 -5.06
C LEU A 235 -8.04 6.01 -5.91
N GLN A 236 -8.97 5.43 -6.65
CA GLN A 236 -8.66 4.47 -7.67
C GLN A 236 -8.14 5.27 -8.87
N VAL A 237 -6.81 5.24 -9.03
CA VAL A 237 -6.17 5.79 -10.23
C VAL A 237 -6.23 4.68 -11.26
N GLY A 238 -7.06 4.90 -12.31
CA GLY A 238 -7.12 4.04 -13.49
C GLY A 238 -5.91 4.26 -14.40
#